data_d18b478ad611feaf4431e4c900188fc6
#
_entry.id   d18b478ad611feaf4431e4c900188fc6
#
_cell.length_a   1.000
_cell.length_b   1.000
_cell.length_c   1.000
_cell.angle_alpha   90.00
_cell.angle_beta   90.00
_cell.angle_gamma   90.00
#
_symmetry.space_group_name_H-M   'P 1'
#
loop_
_entity.id
_entity.type
_entity.pdbx_description
1 polymer ?
#
loop_
_entity_poly.entity_id
_entity_poly.type
_entity_poly.pdbx_seq_one_letter_code
_entity_poly.pdbx_strand_id
1 'polypeptide(L)'
;MKRNGVPGLPRWITPDGELDLERLPLDGIFKQAIDAEFERFRSACVLLGSITRSGRPEAGLYLIGLFAYHASDLRRLEVIAEQLAYFRHQSSADALFAEIRRVKSSNTTRRYLDRVLRSLAALPADLVNTGLEALAQDTSFSSKMRAKFWNARERSGTGFSDQGLRA
;
A
#
# COMPACT_ATOMS: atom_id res chain seq x y z
N MET A 1 -19.61 -28.55 -0.76
CA MET A 1 -19.69 -28.84 0.68
C MET A 1 -20.16 -27.59 1.41
N LYS A 2 -21.36 -27.58 2.04
CA LYS A 2 -21.79 -26.46 2.89
C LYS A 2 -20.96 -26.54 4.17
N ARG A 3 -20.07 -25.56 4.38
CA ARG A 3 -19.37 -25.39 5.67
C ARG A 3 -20.41 -24.93 6.71
N ASN A 4 -20.85 -25.82 7.57
CA ASN A 4 -21.71 -25.49 8.70
C ASN A 4 -20.90 -24.65 9.67
N GLY A 5 -21.20 -23.34 9.75
CA GLY A 5 -20.60 -22.47 10.76
C GLY A 5 -20.99 -22.91 12.15
N VAL A 6 -20.09 -22.75 13.11
CA VAL A 6 -20.38 -22.99 14.53
C VAL A 6 -21.49 -22.03 14.96
N PRO A 7 -22.59 -22.50 15.56
CA PRO A 7 -23.68 -21.64 16.01
C PRO A 7 -23.15 -20.58 16.99
N GLY A 8 -23.44 -19.30 16.72
CA GLY A 8 -23.05 -18.17 17.56
C GLY A 8 -21.77 -17.44 17.18
N LEU A 9 -20.94 -17.96 16.26
CA LEU A 9 -19.79 -17.22 15.74
C LEU A 9 -20.20 -16.29 14.58
N PRO A 10 -19.65 -15.05 14.53
CA PRO A 10 -19.79 -14.17 13.37
C PRO A 10 -19.31 -14.84 12.08
N ARG A 11 -19.90 -14.48 10.93
CA ARG A 11 -19.58 -15.08 9.62
C ARG A 11 -18.14 -14.88 9.17
N TRP A 12 -17.43 -13.90 9.78
CA TRP A 12 -16.02 -13.58 9.50
C TRP A 12 -15.04 -14.22 10.50
N ILE A 13 -15.53 -15.13 11.35
CA ILE A 13 -14.67 -15.97 12.19
C ILE A 13 -14.77 -17.40 11.66
N THR A 14 -13.64 -18.01 11.39
CA THR A 14 -13.55 -19.42 11.00
C THR A 14 -13.87 -20.33 12.18
N PRO A 15 -14.21 -21.60 11.96
CA PRO A 15 -14.42 -22.55 13.06
C PRO A 15 -13.20 -22.70 13.98
N ASP A 16 -11.99 -22.43 13.46
CA ASP A 16 -10.73 -22.49 14.20
C ASP A 16 -10.41 -21.19 14.94
N GLY A 17 -11.31 -20.19 14.90
CA GLY A 17 -11.17 -18.92 15.59
C GLY A 17 -10.36 -17.85 14.86
N GLU A 18 -9.98 -18.09 13.60
CA GLU A 18 -9.23 -17.13 12.78
C GLU A 18 -10.17 -16.16 12.04
N LEU A 19 -9.62 -15.01 11.61
CA LEU A 19 -10.34 -14.04 10.80
C LEU A 19 -10.47 -14.51 9.34
N ASP A 20 -11.70 -14.57 8.83
CA ASP A 20 -11.99 -14.73 7.41
C ASP A 20 -11.95 -13.35 6.73
N LEU A 21 -10.81 -12.99 6.13
CA LEU A 21 -10.61 -11.68 5.51
C LEU A 21 -11.53 -11.44 4.30
N GLU A 22 -12.02 -12.49 3.65
CA GLU A 22 -12.96 -12.37 2.53
C GLU A 22 -14.35 -11.92 2.99
N ARG A 23 -14.72 -12.20 4.24
CA ARG A 23 -16.04 -11.91 4.81
C ARG A 23 -16.02 -10.83 5.87
N LEU A 24 -14.85 -10.33 6.23
CA LEU A 24 -14.70 -9.32 7.27
C LEU A 24 -15.43 -8.02 6.89
N PRO A 25 -16.32 -7.46 7.76
CA PRO A 25 -16.94 -6.16 7.53
C PRO A 25 -15.90 -5.04 7.53
N LEU A 26 -15.97 -4.13 6.55
CA LEU A 26 -14.98 -3.06 6.40
C LEU A 26 -15.33 -1.78 7.14
N ASP A 27 -16.60 -1.53 7.45
CA ASP A 27 -17.07 -0.26 8.03
C ASP A 27 -16.36 0.15 9.31
N GLY A 28 -16.13 -0.80 10.21
CA GLY A 28 -15.39 -0.57 11.45
C GLY A 28 -13.92 -0.26 11.20
N ILE A 29 -13.30 -0.93 10.21
CA ILE A 29 -11.91 -0.73 9.84
C ILE A 29 -11.74 0.64 9.16
N PHE A 30 -12.67 1.02 8.30
CA PHE A 30 -12.66 2.35 7.65
C PHE A 30 -12.75 3.47 8.69
N LYS A 31 -13.60 3.35 9.70
CA LYS A 31 -13.68 4.31 10.81
C LYS A 31 -12.37 4.41 11.58
N GLN A 32 -11.71 3.29 11.86
CA GLN A 32 -10.41 3.29 12.54
C GLN A 32 -9.30 3.89 11.67
N ALA A 33 -9.36 3.75 10.36
CA ALA A 33 -8.38 4.32 9.43
C ALA A 33 -8.42 5.86 9.33
N ILE A 34 -9.43 6.51 9.89
CA ILE A 34 -9.53 7.97 10.04
C ILE A 34 -9.46 8.41 11.52
N ASP A 35 -9.19 7.49 12.44
CA ASP A 35 -9.09 7.80 13.87
C ASP A 35 -7.92 8.77 14.16
N ALA A 36 -8.10 9.64 15.14
CA ALA A 36 -7.05 10.55 15.58
C ALA A 36 -5.87 9.83 16.22
N GLU A 37 -6.13 8.70 16.90
CA GLU A 37 -5.11 7.89 17.55
C GLU A 37 -4.31 7.10 16.51
N PHE A 38 -2.97 7.29 16.51
CA PHE A 38 -2.10 6.76 15.46
C PHE A 38 -2.05 5.23 15.41
N GLU A 39 -2.05 4.54 16.55
CA GLU A 39 -1.95 3.07 16.56
C GLU A 39 -3.24 2.40 16.05
N ARG A 40 -4.41 2.98 16.30
CA ARG A 40 -5.67 2.53 15.71
C ARG A 40 -5.67 2.72 14.20
N PHE A 41 -5.28 3.90 13.74
CA PHE A 41 -5.10 4.19 12.33
C PHE A 41 -4.13 3.18 11.67
N ARG A 42 -2.93 2.99 12.26
CA ARG A 42 -1.92 2.08 11.74
C ARG A 42 -2.43 0.64 11.64
N SER A 43 -3.05 0.14 12.70
CA SER A 43 -3.63 -1.21 12.73
C SER A 43 -4.70 -1.40 11.65
N ALA A 44 -5.57 -0.40 11.46
CA ALA A 44 -6.58 -0.41 10.41
C ALA A 44 -5.95 -0.44 9.00
N CYS A 45 -4.92 0.38 8.74
CA CYS A 45 -4.22 0.37 7.45
C CYS A 45 -3.54 -0.97 7.16
N VAL A 46 -2.88 -1.59 8.16
CA VAL A 46 -2.26 -2.91 8.01
C VAL A 46 -3.31 -3.98 7.69
N LEU A 47 -4.46 -3.93 8.36
CA LEU A 47 -5.56 -4.84 8.09
C LEU A 47 -6.15 -4.63 6.69
N LEU A 48 -6.33 -3.37 6.25
CA LEU A 48 -6.74 -3.05 4.87
C LEU A 48 -5.75 -3.60 3.83
N GLY A 49 -4.44 -3.48 4.08
CA GLY A 49 -3.42 -4.08 3.22
C GLY A 49 -3.54 -5.61 3.15
N SER A 50 -3.82 -6.27 4.26
CA SER A 50 -4.04 -7.73 4.32
C SER A 50 -5.31 -8.15 3.57
N ILE A 51 -6.40 -7.40 3.71
CA ILE A 51 -7.66 -7.61 2.99
C ILE A 51 -7.47 -7.40 1.48
N THR A 52 -6.70 -6.39 1.09
CA THR A 52 -6.33 -6.14 -0.31
C THR A 52 -5.59 -7.35 -0.90
N ARG A 53 -4.63 -7.92 -0.16
CA ARG A 53 -3.92 -9.14 -0.57
C ARG A 53 -4.82 -10.37 -0.70
N SER A 54 -5.88 -10.46 0.09
CA SER A 54 -6.88 -11.53 -0.03
C SER A 54 -7.81 -11.43 -1.24
N GLY A 55 -7.64 -10.38 -2.07
CA GLY A 55 -8.37 -10.20 -3.32
C GLY A 55 -9.57 -9.25 -3.24
N ARG A 56 -9.64 -8.41 -2.19
CA ARG A 56 -10.71 -7.42 -2.01
C ARG A 56 -10.24 -6.01 -2.41
N PRO A 57 -10.47 -5.59 -3.66
CA PRO A 57 -9.94 -4.33 -4.20
C PRO A 57 -10.52 -3.09 -3.52
N GLU A 58 -11.72 -3.16 -2.94
CA GLU A 58 -12.34 -2.04 -2.23
C GLU A 58 -11.48 -1.54 -1.06
N ALA A 59 -10.76 -2.43 -0.38
CA ALA A 59 -9.82 -2.04 0.68
C ALA A 59 -8.62 -1.26 0.13
N GLY A 60 -8.09 -1.66 -1.04
CA GLY A 60 -7.01 -0.93 -1.73
C GLY A 60 -7.45 0.44 -2.22
N LEU A 61 -8.65 0.55 -2.79
CA LEU A 61 -9.22 1.83 -3.21
C LEU A 61 -9.44 2.78 -2.03
N TYR A 62 -9.85 2.26 -0.88
CA TYR A 62 -9.98 3.06 0.33
C TYR A 62 -8.62 3.57 0.82
N LEU A 63 -7.56 2.74 0.79
CA LEU A 63 -6.19 3.17 1.10
C LEU A 63 -5.73 4.34 0.21
N ILE A 64 -6.08 4.33 -1.09
CA ILE A 64 -5.79 5.45 -1.99
C ILE A 64 -6.51 6.73 -1.53
N GLY A 65 -7.77 6.64 -1.16
CA GLY A 65 -8.53 7.78 -0.64
C GLY A 65 -7.92 8.40 0.62
N LEU A 66 -7.27 7.57 1.46
CA LEU A 66 -6.60 8.04 2.67
C LEU A 66 -5.39 8.96 2.39
N PHE A 67 -4.76 8.90 1.22
CA PHE A 67 -3.71 9.87 0.85
C PHE A 67 -4.26 11.31 0.82
N ALA A 68 -5.43 11.51 0.22
CA ALA A 68 -6.06 12.83 0.21
C ALA A 68 -6.49 13.26 1.62
N TYR A 69 -7.04 12.34 2.39
CA TYR A 69 -7.53 12.62 3.74
C TYR A 69 -6.39 13.00 4.71
N HIS A 70 -5.23 12.36 4.62
CA HIS A 70 -4.07 12.58 5.48
C HIS A 70 -2.94 13.39 4.80
N ALA A 71 -3.23 14.20 3.79
CA ALA A 71 -2.26 14.86 2.91
C ALA A 71 -1.16 15.67 3.63
N SER A 72 -1.41 16.18 4.84
CA SER A 72 -0.47 16.95 5.66
C SER A 72 0.31 16.11 6.69
N ASP A 73 -0.03 14.85 6.90
CA ASP A 73 0.58 13.98 7.92
C ASP A 73 1.49 12.92 7.27
N LEU A 74 2.77 13.28 7.11
CA LEU A 74 3.76 12.39 6.47
C LEU A 74 3.92 11.05 7.21
N ARG A 75 3.73 11.02 8.54
CA ARG A 75 3.83 9.78 9.31
C ARG A 75 2.71 8.81 8.95
N ARG A 76 1.49 9.33 8.76
CA ARG A 76 0.34 8.53 8.29
C ARG A 76 0.50 8.14 6.84
N LEU A 77 0.96 9.05 5.99
CA LEU A 77 1.21 8.76 4.58
C LEU A 77 2.27 7.68 4.37
N GLU A 78 3.31 7.58 5.23
CA GLU A 78 4.28 6.47 5.19
C GLU A 78 3.60 5.12 5.36
N VAL A 79 2.66 5.00 6.32
CA VAL A 79 1.92 3.75 6.56
C VAL A 79 1.03 3.40 5.37
N ILE A 80 0.30 4.38 4.82
CA ILE A 80 -0.57 4.16 3.66
C ILE A 80 0.25 3.71 2.45
N ALA A 81 1.36 4.40 2.15
CA ALA A 81 2.25 4.06 1.05
C ALA A 81 2.76 2.62 1.14
N GLU A 82 3.13 2.18 2.36
CA GLU A 82 3.60 0.81 2.60
C GLU A 82 2.53 -0.23 2.27
N GLN A 83 1.27 0.03 2.64
CA GLN A 83 0.17 -0.90 2.37
C GLN A 83 -0.23 -0.92 0.89
N LEU A 84 -0.10 0.20 0.18
CA LEU A 84 -0.37 0.28 -1.26
C LEU A 84 0.58 -0.58 -2.12
N ALA A 85 1.76 -0.95 -1.61
CA ALA A 85 2.65 -1.92 -2.25
C ALA A 85 1.98 -3.29 -2.50
N TYR A 86 0.95 -3.63 -1.72
CA TYR A 86 0.19 -4.86 -1.86
C TYR A 86 -1.01 -4.76 -2.79
N PHE A 87 -1.40 -3.56 -3.19
CA PHE A 87 -2.49 -3.33 -4.14
C PHE A 87 -1.93 -3.25 -5.57
N ARG A 88 -1.79 -4.40 -6.21
CA ARG A 88 -1.24 -4.56 -7.56
C ARG A 88 -2.22 -4.06 -8.63
N HIS A 89 -2.49 -2.77 -8.62
CA HIS A 89 -3.45 -2.11 -9.50
C HIS A 89 -2.87 -0.78 -9.99
N GLN A 90 -3.25 -0.36 -11.20
CA GLN A 90 -2.76 0.90 -11.80
C GLN A 90 -3.03 2.11 -10.89
N SER A 91 -4.19 2.16 -10.25
CA SER A 91 -4.54 3.26 -9.33
C SER A 91 -3.56 3.41 -8.16
N SER A 92 -2.95 2.31 -7.69
CA SER A 92 -1.91 2.37 -6.65
C SER A 92 -0.63 3.00 -7.18
N ALA A 93 -0.19 2.61 -8.35
CA ALA A 93 0.97 3.22 -9.00
C ALA A 93 0.75 4.71 -9.25
N ASP A 94 -0.42 5.08 -9.80
CA ASP A 94 -0.78 6.47 -10.08
C ASP A 94 -0.78 7.33 -8.82
N ALA A 95 -1.36 6.83 -7.72
CA ALA A 95 -1.38 7.53 -6.43
C ALA A 95 0.04 7.75 -5.87
N LEU A 96 0.90 6.73 -5.93
CA LEU A 96 2.29 6.82 -5.47
C LEU A 96 3.12 7.75 -6.37
N PHE A 97 2.93 7.74 -7.69
CA PHE A 97 3.56 8.69 -8.60
C PHE A 97 3.11 10.14 -8.35
N ALA A 98 1.83 10.35 -8.07
CA ALA A 98 1.31 11.67 -7.71
C ALA A 98 1.99 12.21 -6.44
N GLU A 99 2.23 11.37 -5.44
CA GLU A 99 2.95 11.74 -4.23
C GLU A 99 4.41 12.14 -4.49
N ILE A 100 5.14 11.41 -5.34
CA ILE A 100 6.51 11.78 -5.74
C ILE A 100 6.55 13.19 -6.36
N ARG A 101 5.54 13.55 -7.15
CA ARG A 101 5.47 14.89 -7.79
C ARG A 101 4.98 15.98 -6.83
N ARG A 102 4.10 15.65 -5.90
CA ARG A 102 3.52 16.58 -4.93
C ARG A 102 4.52 17.01 -3.87
N VAL A 103 5.32 16.08 -3.36
CA VAL A 103 6.17 16.30 -2.19
C VAL A 103 7.59 16.71 -2.61
N LYS A 104 7.99 17.94 -2.27
CA LYS A 104 9.36 18.40 -2.52
C LYS A 104 10.36 17.62 -1.67
N SER A 105 11.46 17.20 -2.27
CA SER A 105 12.56 16.52 -1.58
C SER A 105 13.29 17.49 -0.64
N SER A 106 13.35 17.14 0.64
CA SER A 106 14.04 17.88 1.70
C SER A 106 14.54 16.91 2.77
N ASN A 107 15.25 17.43 3.76
CA ASN A 107 15.69 16.59 4.88
C ASN A 107 14.51 15.99 5.66
N THR A 108 13.39 16.70 5.77
CA THR A 108 12.21 16.27 6.50
C THR A 108 11.34 15.29 5.70
N THR A 109 11.32 15.40 4.37
CA THR A 109 10.49 14.57 3.49
C THR A 109 11.22 13.37 2.89
N ARG A 110 12.57 13.31 3.02
CA ARG A 110 13.39 12.26 2.41
C ARG A 110 12.95 10.86 2.78
N ARG A 111 12.70 10.62 4.06
CA ARG A 111 12.28 9.30 4.57
C ARG A 111 10.95 8.87 3.95
N TYR A 112 9.99 9.78 3.88
CA TYR A 112 8.70 9.52 3.25
C TYR A 112 8.84 9.20 1.76
N LEU A 113 9.60 10.03 1.01
CA LEU A 113 9.83 9.78 -0.43
C LEU A 113 10.56 8.45 -0.69
N ASP A 114 11.52 8.08 0.17
CA ASP A 114 12.17 6.77 0.09
C ASP A 114 11.19 5.61 0.37
N ARG A 115 10.19 5.82 1.23
CA ARG A 115 9.12 4.83 1.46
C ARG A 115 8.22 4.71 0.23
N VAL A 116 7.74 5.83 -0.31
CA VAL A 116 6.91 5.84 -1.53
C VAL A 116 7.63 5.15 -2.69
N LEU A 117 8.90 5.43 -2.88
CA LEU A 117 9.70 4.84 -3.94
C LEU A 117 9.89 3.32 -3.76
N ARG A 118 10.09 2.85 -2.51
CA ARG A 118 10.13 1.40 -2.21
C ARG A 118 8.80 0.73 -2.50
N SER A 119 7.69 1.39 -2.21
CA SER A 119 6.35 0.86 -2.50
C SER A 119 6.10 0.78 -4.00
N LEU A 120 6.54 1.77 -4.79
CA LEU A 120 6.51 1.70 -6.26
C LEU A 120 7.35 0.52 -6.78
N ALA A 121 8.58 0.36 -6.29
CA ALA A 121 9.47 -0.73 -6.71
C ALA A 121 8.94 -2.13 -6.36
N ALA A 122 8.02 -2.24 -5.40
CA ALA A 122 7.36 -3.50 -5.02
C ALA A 122 6.14 -3.85 -5.91
N LEU A 123 5.64 -2.89 -6.69
CA LEU A 123 4.55 -3.13 -7.63
C LEU A 123 5.04 -3.85 -8.89
N PRO A 124 4.16 -4.53 -9.65
CA PRO A 124 4.49 -5.15 -10.91
C PRO A 124 5.17 -4.18 -11.89
N ALA A 125 6.19 -4.66 -12.61
CA ALA A 125 7.01 -3.85 -13.51
C ALA A 125 6.21 -3.17 -14.64
N ASP A 126 5.20 -3.84 -15.16
CA ASP A 126 4.27 -3.32 -16.18
C ASP A 126 3.47 -2.09 -15.71
N LEU A 127 3.22 -1.97 -14.41
CA LEU A 127 2.51 -0.83 -13.82
C LEU A 127 3.43 0.38 -13.56
N VAL A 128 4.74 0.18 -13.39
CA VAL A 128 5.60 1.24 -12.85
C VAL A 128 6.79 1.62 -13.74
N ASN A 129 7.28 0.74 -14.61
CA ASN A 129 8.52 0.98 -15.35
C ASN A 129 8.49 2.24 -16.20
N THR A 130 7.43 2.47 -16.96
CA THR A 130 7.29 3.66 -17.80
C THR A 130 7.27 4.94 -16.96
N GLY A 131 6.57 4.95 -15.84
CA GLY A 131 6.51 6.09 -14.93
C GLY A 131 7.84 6.36 -14.23
N LEU A 132 8.55 5.32 -13.77
CA LEU A 132 9.89 5.45 -13.16
C LEU A 132 10.93 5.94 -14.15
N GLU A 133 10.89 5.47 -15.40
CA GLU A 133 11.75 5.96 -16.46
C GLU A 133 11.52 7.45 -16.79
N ALA A 134 10.25 7.85 -16.90
CA ALA A 134 9.89 9.25 -17.11
C ALA A 134 10.40 10.15 -15.95
N LEU A 135 10.28 9.72 -14.68
CA LEU A 135 10.84 10.44 -13.54
C LEU A 135 12.38 10.48 -13.55
N ALA A 136 13.05 9.41 -13.99
CA ALA A 136 14.49 9.36 -14.08
C ALA A 136 15.05 10.32 -15.17
N GLN A 137 14.26 10.60 -16.19
CA GLN A 137 14.60 11.55 -17.27
C GLN A 137 14.19 12.99 -16.95
N ASP A 138 13.30 13.21 -15.99
CA ASP A 138 12.78 14.52 -15.63
C ASP A 138 13.85 15.37 -14.93
N THR A 139 14.31 16.42 -15.61
CA THR A 139 15.35 17.33 -15.13
C THR A 139 14.91 18.26 -14.00
N SER A 140 13.62 18.31 -13.68
CA SER A 140 13.12 19.01 -12.49
C SER A 140 13.56 18.37 -11.17
N PHE A 141 13.91 17.07 -11.21
CA PHE A 141 14.51 16.37 -10.08
C PHE A 141 16.04 16.45 -10.09
N SER A 142 16.65 16.46 -8.90
CA SER A 142 18.10 16.40 -8.76
C SER A 142 18.67 15.11 -9.36
N SER A 143 19.93 15.15 -9.80
CA SER A 143 20.63 13.97 -10.33
C SER A 143 20.59 12.78 -9.36
N LYS A 144 20.69 13.04 -8.05
CA LYS A 144 20.59 12.03 -7.00
C LYS A 144 19.20 11.38 -6.93
N MET A 145 18.12 12.17 -7.10
CA MET A 145 16.75 11.62 -7.13
C MET A 145 16.53 10.82 -8.41
N ARG A 146 16.97 11.32 -9.55
CA ARG A 146 16.86 10.60 -10.83
C ARG A 146 17.56 9.24 -10.81
N ALA A 147 18.74 9.17 -10.18
CA ALA A 147 19.43 7.89 -9.98
C ALA A 147 18.63 6.91 -9.10
N LYS A 148 17.92 7.41 -8.07
CA LYS A 148 17.03 6.56 -7.26
C LYS A 148 15.85 6.01 -8.05
N PHE A 149 15.25 6.80 -8.95
CA PHE A 149 14.16 6.33 -9.81
C PHE A 149 14.65 5.24 -10.76
N TRP A 150 15.84 5.40 -11.34
CA TRP A 150 16.44 4.39 -12.19
C TRP A 150 16.70 3.08 -11.44
N ASN A 151 17.28 3.16 -10.24
CA ASN A 151 17.50 1.99 -9.39
C ASN A 151 16.19 1.31 -8.96
N ALA A 152 15.12 2.08 -8.75
CA ALA A 152 13.81 1.52 -8.42
C ALA A 152 13.20 0.77 -9.61
N ARG A 153 13.37 1.30 -10.83
CA ARG A 153 12.96 0.63 -12.07
C ARG A 153 13.68 -0.72 -12.26
N GLU A 154 14.98 -0.77 -12.01
CA GLU A 154 15.75 -2.02 -12.12
C GLU A 154 15.31 -3.09 -11.11
N ARG A 155 14.82 -2.67 -9.95
CA ARG A 155 14.31 -3.56 -8.88
C ARG A 155 12.85 -3.96 -9.07
N SER A 156 12.07 -3.22 -9.85
CA SER A 156 10.68 -3.52 -10.08
C SER A 156 10.54 -4.87 -10.80
N GLY A 157 9.67 -5.73 -10.27
CA GLY A 157 9.49 -7.08 -10.79
C GLY A 157 10.45 -8.14 -10.23
N THR A 158 11.54 -7.77 -9.52
CA THR A 158 12.40 -8.75 -8.83
C THR A 158 11.96 -9.05 -7.40
N GLY A 159 11.08 -8.22 -6.83
CA GLY A 159 10.59 -8.35 -5.47
C GLY A 159 9.27 -9.11 -5.42
N PHE A 160 9.35 -10.37 -5.15
CA PHE A 160 8.41 -11.41 -4.74
C PHE A 160 8.55 -12.66 -5.63
N SER A 161 9.76 -13.15 -5.79
CA SER A 161 9.93 -14.58 -6.02
C SER A 161 9.32 -15.29 -4.82
N ASP A 162 8.33 -16.09 -5.07
CA ASP A 162 7.58 -16.96 -4.16
C ASP A 162 8.54 -17.97 -3.48
N GLN A 163 9.41 -17.48 -2.58
CA GLN A 163 10.28 -18.29 -1.73
C GLN A 163 9.72 -18.31 -0.31
N GLY A 164 8.62 -19.02 -0.11
CA GLY A 164 8.08 -19.15 1.24
C GLY A 164 6.88 -20.07 1.40
N LEU A 165 6.53 -20.90 0.41
CA LEU A 165 5.45 -21.89 0.55
C LEU A 165 5.92 -23.27 0.07
N ARG A 166 7.01 -23.78 0.68
CA ARG A 166 7.34 -25.22 0.71
C ARG A 166 8.11 -25.50 1.97
N ALA A 167 7.40 -25.79 3.05
CA ALA A 167 7.81 -26.72 4.10
C ALA A 167 6.56 -27.07 4.92
#